data_d66582265ab084a1458b2a73c0b8f126
#
_entry.id   d66582265ab084a1458b2a73c0b8f126
#
_cell.length_a   1.000
_cell.length_b   1.000
_cell.length_c   1.000
_cell.angle_alpha   90.00
_cell.angle_beta   90.00
_cell.angle_gamma   90.00
#
_symmetry.space_group_name_H-M   'P 1'
#
loop_
_entity.id
_entity.type
_entity.pdbx_description
1 polymer ?
#
loop_
_entity_poly.entity_id
_entity_poly.type
_entity_poly.pdbx_seq_one_letter_code
_entity_poly.pdbx_strand_id
1 'polypeptide(L)'
;GGGSALPWKLDLFREIVSAAVEAARRASADRDVEVPVTAKIRVGIDDGHTTFLDAVRIAEDAGIAGLTLHARTTAQHYSGSADWVRIAELAEATSLPVLGNGDVFEVEDAVRLMAETGCAGVAVGRGCQGRPWLFRELAARLHGCGETARPGLSDVVAMIERHGQLSYEHFNGDEHRAMRELRKHIGWYLRGFAVGGESRRELALVSTREELHDRLAQLDLDQPYPEAAEGPRGRAGGPKRPHVPDGWLDSRELSPADRARIARAEINVSGG
;
A
#
# COMPACT_ATOMS: atom_id res chain seq x y z
N GLY A 1 -1.80 10.45 -11.35
CA GLY A 1 -0.58 9.74 -11.74
C GLY A 1 0.73 10.45 -11.38
N GLY A 2 0.70 11.56 -10.60
CA GLY A 2 1.89 12.39 -10.40
C GLY A 2 3.04 11.73 -9.65
N GLY A 3 2.77 10.93 -8.61
CA GLY A 3 3.82 10.40 -7.74
C GLY A 3 4.88 9.55 -8.44
N SER A 4 4.49 8.65 -9.34
CA SER A 4 5.43 7.77 -10.05
C SER A 4 6.12 8.41 -11.25
N ALA A 5 5.60 9.53 -11.76
CA ALA A 5 6.22 10.31 -12.84
C ALA A 5 7.27 11.31 -12.31
N LEU A 6 7.18 11.64 -11.01
CA LEU A 6 8.04 12.63 -10.38
C LEU A 6 9.54 12.25 -10.44
N PRO A 7 9.96 11.01 -10.12
CA PRO A 7 11.38 10.64 -10.18
C PRO A 7 12.00 10.69 -11.58
N TRP A 8 11.20 10.88 -12.63
CA TRP A 8 11.71 11.13 -13.98
C TRP A 8 12.40 12.50 -14.09
N LYS A 9 11.88 13.52 -13.37
CA LYS A 9 12.48 14.84 -13.24
C LYS A 9 13.40 14.88 -12.02
N LEU A 10 14.68 14.57 -12.23
CA LEU A 10 15.63 14.32 -11.14
C LEU A 10 15.86 15.54 -10.23
N ASP A 11 15.90 16.73 -10.81
CA ASP A 11 16.05 17.99 -10.08
C ASP A 11 14.84 18.26 -9.17
N LEU A 12 13.63 18.15 -9.70
CA LEU A 12 12.40 18.31 -8.92
C LEU A 12 12.26 17.25 -7.83
N PHE A 13 12.59 16.01 -8.14
CA PHE A 13 12.57 14.94 -7.14
C PHE A 13 13.54 15.22 -5.99
N ARG A 14 14.76 15.65 -6.30
CA ARG A 14 15.76 16.06 -5.30
C ARG A 14 15.26 17.21 -4.44
N GLU A 15 14.71 18.26 -5.04
CA GLU A 15 14.16 19.42 -4.33
C GLU A 15 13.09 19.00 -3.30
N ILE A 16 12.14 18.16 -3.72
CA ILE A 16 11.04 17.69 -2.85
C ILE A 16 11.56 16.82 -1.71
N VAL A 17 12.42 15.85 -2.01
CA VAL A 17 12.95 14.92 -1.00
C VAL A 17 13.81 15.68 0.02
N SER A 18 14.68 16.58 -0.44
CA SER A 18 15.51 17.38 0.44
C SER A 18 14.68 18.30 1.33
N ALA A 19 13.64 18.93 0.78
CA ALA A 19 12.73 19.78 1.58
C ALA A 19 11.98 18.99 2.65
N ALA A 20 11.55 17.76 2.33
CA ALA A 20 10.89 16.88 3.29
C ALA A 20 11.82 16.47 4.45
N VAL A 21 13.05 16.05 4.12
CA VAL A 21 14.06 15.68 5.13
C VAL A 21 14.42 16.86 6.01
N GLU A 22 14.63 18.04 5.43
CA GLU A 22 14.95 19.25 6.19
C GLU A 22 13.79 19.67 7.11
N ALA A 23 12.54 19.55 6.63
CA ALA A 23 11.36 19.83 7.46
C ALA A 23 11.26 18.83 8.64
N ALA A 24 11.54 17.55 8.40
CA ALA A 24 11.56 16.52 9.44
C ALA A 24 12.67 16.78 10.48
N ARG A 25 13.87 17.17 10.04
CA ARG A 25 14.97 17.57 10.95
C ARG A 25 14.58 18.76 11.84
N ARG A 26 13.97 19.79 11.26
CA ARG A 26 13.48 20.95 12.05
C ARG A 26 12.41 20.52 13.05
N ALA A 27 11.46 19.66 12.64
CA ALA A 27 10.44 19.16 13.54
C ALA A 27 10.99 18.27 14.67
N SER A 28 12.15 17.66 14.47
CA SER A 28 12.85 16.83 15.45
C SER A 28 13.70 17.66 16.42
N ALA A 29 14.14 18.87 16.04
CA ALA A 29 15.05 19.68 16.83
C ALA A 29 14.52 20.06 18.23
N ASP A 30 13.19 20.17 18.36
CA ASP A 30 12.50 20.49 19.61
C ASP A 30 11.92 19.25 20.32
N ARG A 31 12.35 18.04 19.91
CA ARG A 31 11.82 16.76 20.41
C ARG A 31 12.98 15.81 20.70
N ASP A 32 12.80 14.93 21.69
CA ASP A 32 13.75 13.83 21.97
C ASP A 32 13.65 12.67 20.97
N VAL A 33 12.91 12.83 19.88
CA VAL A 33 12.66 11.78 18.89
C VAL A 33 12.93 12.31 17.49
N GLU A 34 13.83 11.65 16.77
CA GLU A 34 14.05 11.90 15.35
C GLU A 34 12.85 11.39 14.52
N VAL A 35 12.37 12.22 13.60
CA VAL A 35 11.30 11.86 12.66
C VAL A 35 11.94 11.36 11.36
N PRO A 36 11.97 10.04 11.10
CA PRO A 36 12.56 9.52 9.88
C PRO A 36 11.67 9.83 8.67
N VAL A 37 12.29 10.16 7.54
CA VAL A 37 11.61 10.29 6.26
C VAL A 37 11.90 9.05 5.43
N THR A 38 10.87 8.38 4.93
CA THR A 38 10.99 7.25 4.02
C THR A 38 10.30 7.54 2.70
N ALA A 39 10.72 6.90 1.62
CA ALA A 39 10.08 7.05 0.32
C ALA A 39 9.57 5.70 -0.19
N LYS A 40 8.34 5.71 -0.75
CA LYS A 40 7.79 4.57 -1.49
C LYS A 40 7.73 4.91 -2.97
N ILE A 41 8.41 4.11 -3.80
CA ILE A 41 8.55 4.31 -5.24
C ILE A 41 8.09 3.08 -6.03
N ARG A 42 7.95 3.25 -7.35
CA ARG A 42 7.80 2.18 -8.33
C ARG A 42 9.08 2.02 -9.16
N VAL A 43 9.19 0.93 -9.91
CA VAL A 43 10.32 0.69 -10.84
C VAL A 43 10.49 1.85 -11.81
N GLY A 44 9.38 2.42 -12.27
CA GLY A 44 9.37 3.54 -13.20
C GLY A 44 7.96 3.80 -13.71
N ILE A 45 7.90 4.54 -14.82
CA ILE A 45 6.65 4.89 -15.50
C ILE A 45 6.20 3.72 -16.39
N ASP A 46 7.09 3.25 -17.24
CA ASP A 46 6.96 2.08 -18.11
C ASP A 46 8.36 1.43 -18.30
N ASP A 47 8.46 0.44 -19.17
CA ASP A 47 9.69 -0.33 -19.35
C ASP A 47 10.82 0.51 -19.99
N GLY A 48 10.47 1.54 -20.77
CA GLY A 48 11.42 2.50 -21.36
C GLY A 48 11.85 3.63 -20.41
N HIS A 49 11.10 3.85 -19.32
CA HIS A 49 11.28 4.99 -18.42
C HIS A 49 11.37 4.52 -16.96
N THR A 50 12.43 3.75 -16.69
CA THR A 50 12.74 3.30 -15.31
C THR A 50 13.40 4.44 -14.53
N THR A 51 13.12 4.52 -13.21
CA THR A 51 13.54 5.64 -12.38
C THR A 51 14.13 5.24 -11.02
N PHE A 52 13.94 4.00 -10.61
CA PHE A 52 14.19 3.58 -9.22
C PHE A 52 15.67 3.69 -8.81
N LEU A 53 16.63 3.39 -9.69
CA LEU A 53 18.06 3.49 -9.40
C LEU A 53 18.56 4.92 -9.29
N ASP A 54 18.04 5.84 -10.09
CA ASP A 54 18.38 7.26 -9.96
C ASP A 54 17.68 7.85 -8.71
N ALA A 55 16.44 7.44 -8.46
CA ALA A 55 15.70 7.88 -7.28
C ALA A 55 16.37 7.47 -5.97
N VAL A 56 16.95 6.26 -5.88
CA VAL A 56 17.62 5.83 -4.66
C VAL A 56 18.87 6.66 -4.37
N ARG A 57 19.68 6.97 -5.37
CA ARG A 57 20.88 7.81 -5.19
C ARG A 57 20.52 9.20 -4.66
N ILE A 58 19.48 9.80 -5.25
CA ILE A 58 18.99 11.11 -4.80
C ILE A 58 18.43 11.03 -3.36
N ALA A 59 17.69 9.97 -3.05
CA ALA A 59 17.10 9.78 -1.73
C ALA A 59 18.18 9.57 -0.64
N GLU A 60 19.20 8.77 -0.94
CA GLU A 60 20.34 8.53 -0.05
C GLU A 60 21.14 9.80 0.20
N ASP A 61 21.49 10.56 -0.86
CA ASP A 61 22.15 11.87 -0.76
C ASP A 61 21.34 12.88 0.08
N ALA A 62 20.01 12.84 -0.01
CA ALA A 62 19.13 13.75 0.73
C ALA A 62 18.96 13.35 2.22
N GLY A 63 19.37 12.13 2.61
CA GLY A 63 19.25 11.64 3.99
C GLY A 63 17.92 10.98 4.31
N ILE A 64 17.30 10.29 3.35
CA ILE A 64 16.14 9.41 3.57
C ILE A 64 16.57 8.23 4.46
N ALA A 65 15.68 7.81 5.38
CA ALA A 65 15.95 6.74 6.33
C ALA A 65 15.68 5.34 5.78
N GLY A 66 14.96 5.21 4.65
CA GLY A 66 14.65 3.92 4.05
C GLY A 66 13.73 4.04 2.84
N LEU A 67 13.65 2.98 2.06
CA LEU A 67 12.93 2.93 0.81
C LEU A 67 11.97 1.73 0.75
N THR A 68 10.85 1.92 0.07
CA THR A 68 9.97 0.82 -0.33
C THR A 68 9.86 0.81 -1.85
N LEU A 69 10.21 -0.31 -2.50
CA LEU A 69 10.04 -0.48 -3.93
C LEU A 69 8.84 -1.37 -4.26
N HIS A 70 7.84 -0.80 -4.95
CA HIS A 70 6.84 -1.63 -5.61
C HIS A 70 7.41 -2.12 -6.95
N ALA A 71 7.62 -3.41 -7.05
CA ALA A 71 8.29 -4.08 -8.18
C ALA A 71 7.41 -4.17 -9.44
N ARG A 72 6.77 -3.07 -9.80
CA ARG A 72 5.99 -2.87 -11.03
C ARG A 72 6.16 -1.44 -11.53
N THR A 73 6.08 -1.25 -12.84
CA THR A 73 5.94 0.08 -13.43
C THR A 73 4.53 0.64 -13.21
N THR A 74 4.34 1.93 -13.51
CA THR A 74 3.01 2.55 -13.48
C THR A 74 2.12 1.98 -14.58
N ALA A 75 2.67 1.73 -15.77
CA ALA A 75 1.98 1.13 -16.89
C ALA A 75 1.44 -0.27 -16.56
N GLN A 76 2.23 -1.10 -15.89
CA GLN A 76 1.78 -2.42 -15.43
C GLN A 76 0.61 -2.33 -14.44
N HIS A 77 0.54 -1.27 -13.64
CA HIS A 77 -0.46 -1.10 -12.58
C HIS A 77 -0.46 -2.28 -11.59
N TYR A 78 -1.35 -3.27 -11.77
CA TYR A 78 -1.42 -4.52 -11.01
C TYR A 78 -1.45 -5.76 -11.93
N SER A 79 -1.20 -5.58 -13.24
CA SER A 79 -1.16 -6.69 -14.18
C SER A 79 0.15 -7.48 -14.08
N GLY A 80 0.12 -8.71 -14.56
CA GLY A 80 1.27 -9.60 -14.53
C GLY A 80 1.77 -9.87 -13.12
N SER A 81 3.04 -10.25 -13.00
CA SER A 81 3.74 -10.48 -11.73
C SER A 81 4.64 -9.30 -11.38
N ALA A 82 4.86 -9.09 -10.08
CA ALA A 82 5.88 -8.17 -9.60
C ALA A 82 7.29 -8.69 -9.95
N ASP A 83 8.12 -7.85 -10.51
CA ASP A 83 9.49 -8.21 -10.88
C ASP A 83 10.45 -8.04 -9.68
N TRP A 84 10.58 -9.08 -8.87
CA TRP A 84 11.39 -9.05 -7.66
C TRP A 84 12.89 -8.85 -7.94
N VAL A 85 13.37 -9.12 -9.17
CA VAL A 85 14.76 -8.81 -9.57
C VAL A 85 15.05 -7.32 -9.37
N ARG A 86 14.07 -6.43 -9.62
CA ARG A 86 14.22 -4.99 -9.40
C ARG A 86 14.39 -4.62 -7.92
N ILE A 87 13.83 -5.44 -7.01
CA ILE A 87 14.04 -5.25 -5.57
C ILE A 87 15.47 -5.63 -5.21
N ALA A 88 15.99 -6.74 -5.74
CA ALA A 88 17.37 -7.14 -5.54
C ALA A 88 18.36 -6.08 -6.07
N GLU A 89 18.16 -5.61 -7.31
CA GLU A 89 18.96 -4.53 -7.89
C GLU A 89 18.97 -3.27 -7.01
N LEU A 90 17.82 -2.91 -6.44
CA LEU A 90 17.74 -1.75 -5.54
C LEU A 90 18.47 -2.01 -4.21
N ALA A 91 18.29 -3.20 -3.62
CA ALA A 91 18.92 -3.56 -2.35
C ALA A 91 20.46 -3.60 -2.47
N GLU A 92 20.98 -4.00 -3.62
CA GLU A 92 22.42 -3.98 -3.92
C GLU A 92 22.94 -2.55 -4.18
N ALA A 93 22.09 -1.65 -4.67
CA ALA A 93 22.49 -0.30 -5.09
C ALA A 93 22.57 0.73 -3.95
N THR A 94 22.15 0.39 -2.74
CA THR A 94 22.09 1.33 -1.60
C THR A 94 22.43 0.67 -0.26
N SER A 95 22.91 1.47 0.67
CA SER A 95 23.09 1.07 2.08
C SER A 95 21.82 1.23 2.92
N LEU A 96 20.79 1.90 2.39
CA LEU A 96 19.53 2.12 3.09
C LEU A 96 18.70 0.83 3.22
N PRO A 97 17.94 0.67 4.30
CA PRO A 97 16.99 -0.45 4.39
C PRO A 97 15.94 -0.35 3.30
N VAL A 98 15.83 -1.42 2.50
CA VAL A 98 14.84 -1.55 1.42
C VAL A 98 13.72 -2.48 1.86
N LEU A 99 12.46 -2.04 1.73
CA LEU A 99 11.29 -2.88 1.86
C LEU A 99 10.79 -3.30 0.48
N GLY A 100 10.72 -4.61 0.23
CA GLY A 100 10.17 -5.17 -0.99
C GLY A 100 8.64 -5.12 -1.00
N ASN A 101 8.03 -4.70 -2.11
CA ASN A 101 6.58 -4.64 -2.27
C ASN A 101 6.14 -5.19 -3.63
N GLY A 102 5.12 -6.03 -3.62
CA GLY A 102 4.49 -6.63 -4.79
C GLY A 102 4.30 -8.13 -4.63
N ASP A 103 3.06 -8.58 -4.80
CA ASP A 103 2.62 -9.99 -4.78
C ASP A 103 2.98 -10.76 -3.51
N VAL A 104 3.01 -10.09 -2.37
CA VAL A 104 3.05 -10.71 -1.05
C VAL A 104 1.61 -10.94 -0.60
N PHE A 105 1.13 -12.17 -0.74
CA PHE A 105 -0.21 -12.61 -0.38
C PHE A 105 -0.21 -13.56 0.80
N GLU A 106 0.86 -14.34 0.96
CA GLU A 106 1.06 -15.29 2.04
C GLU A 106 2.38 -15.03 2.76
N VAL A 107 2.53 -15.62 3.94
CA VAL A 107 3.75 -15.50 4.74
C VAL A 107 4.97 -15.99 3.98
N GLU A 108 4.83 -17.10 3.26
CA GLU A 108 5.92 -17.69 2.50
C GLU A 108 6.35 -16.83 1.30
N ASP A 109 5.45 -15.99 0.75
CA ASP A 109 5.84 -15.01 -0.26
C ASP A 109 6.81 -13.97 0.33
N ALA A 110 6.57 -13.52 1.57
CA ALA A 110 7.46 -12.59 2.25
C ALA A 110 8.83 -13.21 2.54
N VAL A 111 8.84 -14.44 3.04
CA VAL A 111 10.08 -15.18 3.32
C VAL A 111 10.90 -15.36 2.04
N ARG A 112 10.25 -15.80 0.96
CA ARG A 112 10.88 -16.00 -0.34
C ARG A 112 11.41 -14.69 -0.92
N LEU A 113 10.58 -13.61 -0.90
CA LEU A 113 10.97 -12.29 -1.40
C LEU A 113 12.24 -11.81 -0.69
N MET A 114 12.28 -11.86 0.65
CA MET A 114 13.45 -11.43 1.42
C MET A 114 14.67 -12.28 1.12
N ALA A 115 14.51 -13.60 1.00
CA ALA A 115 15.60 -14.53 0.71
C ALA A 115 16.20 -14.34 -0.70
N GLU A 116 15.33 -14.10 -1.70
CA GLU A 116 15.73 -13.93 -3.11
C GLU A 116 16.35 -12.55 -3.40
N THR A 117 15.93 -11.52 -2.65
CA THR A 117 16.29 -10.14 -2.99
C THR A 117 17.23 -9.46 -2.00
N GLY A 118 17.45 -10.04 -0.82
CA GLY A 118 18.25 -9.44 0.24
C GLY A 118 17.64 -8.17 0.86
N CYS A 119 16.37 -7.84 0.55
CA CYS A 119 15.71 -6.67 1.15
C CYS A 119 15.49 -6.86 2.66
N ALA A 120 15.46 -5.74 3.40
CA ALA A 120 15.38 -5.72 4.86
C ALA A 120 14.01 -6.14 5.42
N GLY A 121 12.97 -6.15 4.59
CA GLY A 121 11.62 -6.51 4.98
C GLY A 121 10.63 -6.35 3.84
N VAL A 122 9.33 -6.50 4.15
CA VAL A 122 8.27 -6.47 3.15
C VAL A 122 7.21 -5.40 3.46
N ALA A 123 6.65 -4.81 2.43
CA ALA A 123 5.46 -3.98 2.51
C ALA A 123 4.28 -4.72 1.87
N VAL A 124 3.24 -5.00 2.65
CA VAL A 124 2.05 -5.71 2.17
C VAL A 124 1.01 -4.73 1.68
N GLY A 125 0.52 -4.97 0.46
CA GLY A 125 -0.59 -4.21 -0.12
C GLY A 125 -1.88 -5.04 -0.15
N ARG A 126 -2.25 -5.53 -1.33
CA ARG A 126 -3.50 -6.29 -1.53
C ARG A 126 -3.62 -7.55 -0.67
N GLY A 127 -2.49 -8.16 -0.27
CA GLY A 127 -2.48 -9.38 0.54
C GLY A 127 -3.23 -9.25 1.87
N CYS A 128 -3.23 -8.06 2.49
CA CYS A 128 -3.94 -7.82 3.75
C CYS A 128 -5.40 -7.38 3.60
N GLN A 129 -5.93 -7.23 2.39
CA GLN A 129 -7.33 -6.84 2.18
C GLN A 129 -8.30 -7.90 2.72
N GLY A 130 -9.06 -7.54 3.77
CA GLY A 130 -9.91 -8.47 4.51
C GLY A 130 -9.15 -9.60 5.23
N ARG A 131 -7.85 -9.40 5.46
CA ARG A 131 -6.95 -10.35 6.15
C ARG A 131 -5.92 -9.60 7.01
N PRO A 132 -6.33 -8.78 7.97
CA PRO A 132 -5.37 -8.03 8.80
C PRO A 132 -4.50 -8.94 9.68
N TRP A 133 -4.94 -10.15 10.01
CA TRP A 133 -4.17 -11.15 10.75
C TRP A 133 -2.92 -11.63 10.02
N LEU A 134 -2.78 -11.40 8.71
CA LEU A 134 -1.55 -11.68 7.95
C LEU A 134 -0.31 -11.01 8.60
N PHE A 135 -0.47 -9.82 9.17
CA PHE A 135 0.64 -9.16 9.87
C PHE A 135 1.06 -9.89 11.15
N ARG A 136 0.12 -10.51 11.87
CA ARG A 136 0.44 -11.37 13.04
C ARG A 136 1.16 -12.63 12.59
N GLU A 137 0.71 -13.25 11.51
CA GLU A 137 1.37 -14.44 10.91
C GLU A 137 2.78 -14.09 10.44
N LEU A 138 2.98 -12.94 9.78
CA LEU A 138 4.29 -12.44 9.39
C LEU A 138 5.20 -12.17 10.59
N ALA A 139 4.70 -11.53 11.63
CA ALA A 139 5.47 -11.26 12.86
C ALA A 139 5.90 -12.57 13.53
N ALA A 140 5.01 -13.56 13.62
CA ALA A 140 5.32 -14.86 14.18
C ALA A 140 6.41 -15.57 13.37
N ARG A 141 6.32 -15.55 12.05
CA ARG A 141 7.25 -16.24 11.15
C ARG A 141 8.62 -15.57 11.06
N LEU A 142 8.65 -14.23 11.03
CA LEU A 142 9.89 -13.46 10.81
C LEU A 142 10.60 -13.11 12.12
N HIS A 143 9.86 -12.94 13.22
CA HIS A 143 10.41 -12.48 14.49
C HIS A 143 10.14 -13.43 15.66
N GLY A 144 9.47 -14.56 15.44
CA GLY A 144 9.10 -15.50 16.50
C GLY A 144 8.08 -14.94 17.51
N CYS A 145 7.31 -13.92 17.12
CA CYS A 145 6.37 -13.20 17.99
C CYS A 145 4.91 -13.58 17.68
N GLY A 146 4.18 -14.12 18.64
CA GLY A 146 2.75 -14.37 18.55
C GLY A 146 2.36 -15.74 18.04
N GLU A 147 1.05 -15.95 17.91
CA GLU A 147 0.44 -17.21 17.47
C GLU A 147 0.07 -17.16 15.99
N THR A 148 0.11 -18.30 15.34
CA THR A 148 -0.23 -18.46 13.92
C THR A 148 -1.64 -18.99 13.69
N ALA A 149 -2.47 -19.04 14.73
CA ALA A 149 -3.84 -19.54 14.62
C ALA A 149 -4.65 -18.73 13.58
N ARG A 150 -5.17 -19.42 12.59
CA ARG A 150 -6.03 -18.85 11.57
C ARG A 150 -7.42 -18.59 12.15
N PRO A 151 -8.02 -17.40 11.91
CA PRO A 151 -9.30 -17.06 12.53
C PRO A 151 -10.45 -17.84 11.90
N GLY A 152 -11.33 -18.39 12.72
CA GLY A 152 -12.63 -18.88 12.28
C GLY A 152 -13.58 -17.74 11.87
N LEU A 153 -14.79 -18.09 11.38
CA LEU A 153 -15.74 -17.06 10.94
C LEU A 153 -16.16 -16.14 12.10
N SER A 154 -16.28 -16.64 13.31
CA SER A 154 -16.59 -15.83 14.51
C SER A 154 -15.54 -14.72 14.74
N ASP A 155 -14.24 -15.04 14.61
CA ASP A 155 -13.17 -14.06 14.75
C ASP A 155 -13.18 -13.03 13.61
N VAL A 156 -13.49 -13.50 12.39
CA VAL A 156 -13.61 -12.62 11.21
C VAL A 156 -14.79 -11.67 11.36
N VAL A 157 -15.92 -12.13 11.89
CA VAL A 157 -17.09 -11.28 12.19
C VAL A 157 -16.72 -10.21 13.20
N ALA A 158 -16.08 -10.57 14.31
CA ALA A 158 -15.61 -9.60 15.29
C ALA A 158 -14.65 -8.57 14.69
N MET A 159 -13.79 -8.98 13.74
CA MET A 159 -12.90 -8.08 13.00
C MET A 159 -13.67 -7.13 12.08
N ILE A 160 -14.72 -7.59 11.40
CA ILE A 160 -15.58 -6.73 10.55
C ILE A 160 -16.29 -5.68 11.41
N GLU A 161 -16.84 -6.07 12.56
CA GLU A 161 -17.50 -5.14 13.50
C GLU A 161 -16.50 -4.11 14.04
N ARG A 162 -15.29 -4.55 14.43
CA ARG A 162 -14.23 -3.64 14.87
C ARG A 162 -13.83 -2.65 13.78
N HIS A 163 -13.71 -3.11 12.52
CA HIS A 163 -13.44 -2.23 11.38
C HIS A 163 -14.58 -1.22 11.18
N GLY A 164 -15.83 -1.65 11.31
CA GLY A 164 -17.01 -0.77 11.27
C GLY A 164 -16.96 0.32 12.33
N GLN A 165 -16.61 -0.06 13.57
CA GLN A 165 -16.46 0.88 14.69
C GLN A 165 -15.33 1.90 14.43
N LEU A 166 -14.17 1.44 14.00
CA LEU A 166 -13.03 2.32 13.68
C LEU A 166 -13.36 3.27 12.51
N SER A 167 -14.11 2.81 11.52
CA SER A 167 -14.58 3.65 10.41
C SER A 167 -15.55 4.73 10.90
N TYR A 168 -16.47 4.38 11.80
CA TYR A 168 -17.39 5.32 12.40
C TYR A 168 -16.65 6.42 13.18
N GLU A 169 -15.68 6.02 14.01
CA GLU A 169 -14.82 6.95 14.74
C GLU A 169 -14.03 7.87 13.78
N HIS A 170 -13.43 7.31 12.73
CA HIS A 170 -12.66 8.05 11.72
C HIS A 170 -13.49 9.09 10.98
N PHE A 171 -14.75 8.79 10.67
CA PHE A 171 -15.67 9.71 10.00
C PHE A 171 -16.47 10.58 10.98
N ASN A 172 -15.99 10.76 12.21
CA ASN A 172 -16.59 11.63 13.23
C ASN A 172 -18.09 11.35 13.47
N GLY A 173 -18.48 10.07 13.46
CA GLY A 173 -19.85 9.64 13.71
C GLY A 173 -20.76 9.61 12.48
N ASP A 174 -20.25 9.89 11.27
CA ASP A 174 -21.02 9.70 10.02
C ASP A 174 -21.13 8.19 9.72
N GLU A 175 -22.18 7.58 10.25
CA GLU A 175 -22.43 6.16 10.16
C GLU A 175 -22.67 5.67 8.73
N HIS A 176 -23.42 6.42 7.94
CA HIS A 176 -23.68 6.09 6.54
C HIS A 176 -22.41 6.08 5.70
N ARG A 177 -21.53 7.03 5.92
CA ARG A 177 -20.23 7.08 5.26
C ARG A 177 -19.34 5.93 5.70
N ALA A 178 -19.26 5.66 7.00
CA ALA A 178 -18.49 4.56 7.57
C ALA A 178 -18.92 3.21 6.99
N MET A 179 -20.21 2.91 6.98
CA MET A 179 -20.72 1.66 6.43
C MET A 179 -20.51 1.55 4.92
N ARG A 180 -20.69 2.63 4.18
CA ARG A 180 -20.41 2.64 2.72
C ARG A 180 -18.95 2.31 2.40
N GLU A 181 -18.00 2.80 3.19
CA GLU A 181 -16.59 2.45 3.03
C GLU A 181 -16.32 0.99 3.44
N LEU A 182 -16.89 0.54 4.57
CA LEU A 182 -16.75 -0.84 5.04
C LEU A 182 -17.27 -1.88 4.05
N ARG A 183 -18.38 -1.63 3.37
CA ARG A 183 -18.97 -2.55 2.36
C ARG A 183 -17.95 -3.05 1.34
N LYS A 184 -16.99 -2.22 0.96
CA LYS A 184 -15.92 -2.57 0.02
C LYS A 184 -15.02 -3.69 0.56
N HIS A 185 -14.92 -3.81 1.87
CA HIS A 185 -14.03 -4.75 2.56
C HIS A 185 -14.74 -6.05 2.97
N ILE A 186 -16.05 -6.03 3.20
CA ILE A 186 -16.81 -7.20 3.69
C ILE A 186 -16.61 -8.41 2.78
N GLY A 187 -16.69 -8.22 1.46
CA GLY A 187 -16.48 -9.31 0.51
C GLY A 187 -15.07 -9.93 0.58
N TRP A 188 -14.06 -9.15 0.96
CA TRP A 188 -12.70 -9.65 1.16
C TRP A 188 -12.54 -10.40 2.48
N TYR A 189 -13.19 -9.95 3.55
CA TYR A 189 -13.22 -10.63 4.85
C TYR A 189 -13.88 -12.01 4.74
N LEU A 190 -15.02 -12.08 4.07
CA LEU A 190 -15.82 -13.29 3.95
C LEU A 190 -15.36 -14.23 2.82
N ARG A 191 -14.23 -13.95 2.17
CA ARG A 191 -13.71 -14.80 1.10
C ARG A 191 -13.51 -16.23 1.59
N GLY A 192 -14.02 -17.21 0.82
CA GLY A 192 -13.89 -18.63 1.11
C GLY A 192 -14.94 -19.18 2.09
N PHE A 193 -15.48 -18.36 3.00
CA PHE A 193 -16.51 -18.81 3.94
C PHE A 193 -17.85 -19.08 3.27
N ALA A 194 -18.56 -20.08 3.73
CA ALA A 194 -19.87 -20.51 3.22
C ALA A 194 -21.01 -19.65 3.81
N VAL A 195 -21.07 -18.36 3.44
CA VAL A 195 -22.08 -17.42 3.97
C VAL A 195 -23.29 -17.20 3.03
N GLY A 196 -23.33 -17.86 1.88
CA GLY A 196 -24.42 -17.72 0.91
C GLY A 196 -24.44 -16.41 0.13
N GLY A 197 -25.11 -16.43 -1.02
CA GLY A 197 -25.17 -15.26 -1.92
C GLY A 197 -26.13 -14.17 -1.43
N GLU A 198 -27.18 -14.55 -0.70
CA GLU A 198 -28.17 -13.62 -0.16
C GLU A 198 -27.55 -12.78 0.96
N SER A 199 -26.94 -13.42 1.98
CA SER A 199 -26.27 -12.72 3.05
C SER A 199 -25.16 -11.80 2.55
N ARG A 200 -24.42 -12.20 1.50
CA ARG A 200 -23.41 -11.32 0.86
C ARG A 200 -24.02 -10.07 0.23
N ARG A 201 -25.21 -10.21 -0.41
CA ARG A 201 -25.93 -9.06 -1.00
C ARG A 201 -26.43 -8.12 0.09
N GLU A 202 -27.00 -8.66 1.16
CA GLU A 202 -27.52 -7.87 2.29
C GLU A 202 -26.39 -7.11 2.99
N LEU A 203 -25.29 -7.80 3.32
CA LEU A 203 -24.09 -7.18 3.90
C LEU A 203 -23.45 -6.10 3.01
N ALA A 204 -23.57 -6.21 1.69
CA ALA A 204 -23.13 -5.19 0.75
C ALA A 204 -24.01 -3.93 0.74
N LEU A 205 -25.14 -3.93 1.43
CA LEU A 205 -26.11 -2.83 1.48
C LEU A 205 -26.27 -2.19 2.86
N VAL A 206 -25.69 -2.78 3.91
CA VAL A 206 -25.81 -2.28 5.30
C VAL A 206 -25.48 -0.80 5.40
N SER A 207 -26.28 -0.06 6.12
CA SER A 207 -26.17 1.41 6.24
C SER A 207 -25.87 1.87 7.66
N THR A 208 -26.12 1.00 8.65
CA THR A 208 -25.87 1.23 10.06
C THR A 208 -25.05 0.10 10.67
N ARG A 209 -24.44 0.33 11.83
CA ARG A 209 -23.72 -0.72 12.58
C ARG A 209 -24.68 -1.73 13.18
N GLU A 210 -25.89 -1.33 13.52
CA GLU A 210 -26.95 -2.22 13.97
C GLU A 210 -27.34 -3.21 12.87
N GLU A 211 -27.64 -2.72 11.66
CA GLU A 211 -27.88 -3.59 10.50
C GLU A 211 -26.71 -4.53 10.21
N LEU A 212 -25.47 -4.04 10.32
CA LEU A 212 -24.27 -4.86 10.14
C LEU A 212 -24.24 -5.99 11.16
N HIS A 213 -24.43 -5.68 12.45
CA HIS A 213 -24.45 -6.64 13.54
C HIS A 213 -25.54 -7.70 13.34
N ASP A 214 -26.77 -7.29 13.06
CA ASP A 214 -27.92 -8.19 12.86
C ASP A 214 -27.70 -9.15 11.69
N ARG A 215 -27.11 -8.67 10.58
CA ARG A 215 -26.82 -9.53 9.43
C ARG A 215 -25.66 -10.49 9.70
N LEU A 216 -24.63 -10.04 10.40
CA LEU A 216 -23.52 -10.90 10.78
C LEU A 216 -23.93 -11.97 11.80
N ALA A 217 -24.82 -11.65 12.74
CA ALA A 217 -25.33 -12.58 13.74
C ALA A 217 -26.19 -13.72 13.14
N GLN A 218 -26.69 -13.57 11.91
CA GLN A 218 -27.47 -14.60 11.20
C GLN A 218 -26.59 -15.66 10.51
N LEU A 219 -25.27 -15.44 10.46
CA LEU A 219 -24.35 -16.38 9.83
C LEU A 219 -24.08 -17.57 10.75
N ASP A 220 -23.84 -18.73 10.16
CA ASP A 220 -23.29 -19.88 10.87
C ASP A 220 -21.82 -19.58 11.20
N LEU A 221 -21.57 -19.18 12.44
CA LEU A 221 -20.25 -18.72 12.90
C LEU A 221 -19.28 -19.86 13.21
N ASP A 222 -19.76 -21.10 13.30
CA ASP A 222 -18.92 -22.28 13.61
C ASP A 222 -18.22 -22.83 12.34
N GLN A 223 -17.54 -21.95 11.61
CA GLN A 223 -16.79 -22.30 10.43
C GLN A 223 -15.31 -22.06 10.66
N PRO A 224 -14.45 -23.10 10.46
CA PRO A 224 -13.01 -22.93 10.49
C PRO A 224 -12.53 -22.08 9.30
N TYR A 225 -11.28 -21.61 9.39
CA TYR A 225 -10.67 -20.87 8.29
C TYR A 225 -10.61 -21.72 7.01
N PRO A 226 -11.19 -21.28 5.88
CA PRO A 226 -11.20 -22.05 4.65
C PRO A 226 -9.93 -21.83 3.83
N GLU A 227 -9.38 -22.89 3.24
CA GLU A 227 -8.24 -22.78 2.30
C GLU A 227 -8.51 -21.85 1.13
N ALA A 228 -9.76 -21.81 0.64
CA ALA A 228 -10.18 -20.89 -0.42
C ALA A 228 -10.07 -19.39 -0.07
N ALA A 229 -9.83 -19.08 1.22
CA ALA A 229 -9.54 -17.72 1.68
C ALA A 229 -8.09 -17.30 1.40
N GLU A 230 -7.22 -18.20 1.01
CA GLU A 230 -5.80 -17.93 0.73
C GLU A 230 -5.56 -17.41 -0.70
N GLY A 231 -4.32 -17.04 -0.95
CA GLY A 231 -3.84 -16.63 -2.27
C GLY A 231 -4.20 -15.20 -2.68
N PRO A 232 -3.99 -14.87 -3.96
CA PRO A 232 -4.10 -13.52 -4.48
C PRO A 232 -5.44 -12.85 -4.19
N ARG A 233 -5.40 -11.60 -3.74
CA ARG A 233 -6.55 -10.78 -3.35
C ARG A 233 -6.56 -9.46 -4.10
N GLY A 234 -7.71 -8.80 -4.11
CA GLY A 234 -7.91 -7.54 -4.80
C GLY A 234 -8.01 -7.71 -6.31
N ARG A 235 -8.19 -6.59 -7.00
CA ARG A 235 -8.30 -6.59 -8.47
C ARG A 235 -6.91 -6.62 -9.09
N ALA A 236 -6.64 -7.56 -9.98
CA ALA A 236 -5.43 -7.58 -10.79
C ALA A 236 -5.41 -6.41 -11.78
N GLY A 237 -6.49 -6.24 -12.53
CA GLY A 237 -6.58 -5.24 -13.60
C GLY A 237 -5.68 -5.56 -14.79
N GLY A 238 -5.86 -4.82 -15.89
CA GLY A 238 -4.96 -4.82 -17.05
C GLY A 238 -3.93 -3.68 -16.96
N PRO A 239 -2.95 -3.67 -17.89
CA PRO A 239 -2.04 -2.54 -18.06
C PRO A 239 -2.82 -1.26 -18.34
N LYS A 240 -2.27 -0.12 -17.93
CA LYS A 240 -2.88 1.19 -18.13
C LYS A 240 -1.88 2.14 -18.75
N ARG A 241 -2.35 3.01 -19.64
CA ARG A 241 -1.53 4.12 -20.11
C ARG A 241 -1.26 5.08 -18.94
N PRO A 242 0.02 5.36 -18.61
CA PRO A 242 0.34 6.34 -17.58
C PRO A 242 -0.17 7.73 -17.96
N HIS A 243 -0.80 8.42 -17.04
CA HIS A 243 -1.18 9.81 -17.20
C HIS A 243 -0.01 10.69 -16.79
N VAL A 244 0.74 11.16 -17.76
CA VAL A 244 1.82 12.15 -17.60
C VAL A 244 1.49 13.39 -18.43
N PRO A 245 1.99 14.59 -18.07
CA PRO A 245 1.83 15.78 -18.90
C PRO A 245 2.45 15.59 -20.29
N ASP A 246 1.92 16.31 -21.29
CA ASP A 246 2.48 16.28 -22.63
C ASP A 246 3.94 16.73 -22.63
N GLY A 247 4.79 15.99 -23.33
CA GLY A 247 6.23 16.24 -23.38
C GLY A 247 7.00 15.93 -22.09
N TRP A 248 6.33 15.38 -21.05
CA TRP A 248 6.98 15.08 -19.77
C TRP A 248 8.16 14.11 -19.89
N LEU A 249 8.06 13.15 -20.78
CA LEU A 249 9.07 12.09 -20.97
C LEU A 249 10.19 12.48 -21.94
N ASP A 250 10.07 13.61 -22.65
CA ASP A 250 11.05 14.04 -23.66
C ASP A 250 12.39 14.46 -23.04
N SER A 251 12.40 14.82 -21.76
CA SER A 251 13.62 15.21 -21.03
C SER A 251 13.53 14.77 -19.57
N ARG A 252 14.70 14.51 -18.95
CA ARG A 252 14.85 14.28 -17.51
C ARG A 252 14.95 15.59 -16.70
N GLU A 253 15.13 16.71 -17.37
CA GLU A 253 15.19 18.04 -16.77
C GLU A 253 13.81 18.70 -16.78
N LEU A 254 13.54 19.50 -15.77
CA LEU A 254 12.31 20.27 -15.68
C LEU A 254 12.47 21.60 -16.47
N SER A 255 11.69 21.75 -17.53
CA SER A 255 11.73 23.00 -18.31
C SER A 255 11.22 24.19 -17.50
N PRO A 256 11.63 25.44 -17.81
CA PRO A 256 11.08 26.64 -17.19
C PRO A 256 9.56 26.75 -17.34
N ALA A 257 9.00 26.28 -18.45
CA ALA A 257 7.56 26.25 -18.71
C ALA A 257 6.85 25.25 -17.77
N ASP A 258 7.45 24.08 -17.53
CA ASP A 258 6.91 23.10 -16.57
C ASP A 258 6.96 23.62 -15.14
N ARG A 259 8.06 24.27 -14.73
CA ARG A 259 8.17 24.91 -13.42
C ARG A 259 7.06 25.96 -13.21
N ALA A 260 6.84 26.82 -14.20
CA ALA A 260 5.80 27.82 -14.15
C ALA A 260 4.37 27.20 -14.11
N ARG A 261 4.17 26.05 -14.77
CA ARG A 261 2.90 25.31 -14.75
C ARG A 261 2.65 24.66 -13.40
N ILE A 262 3.66 24.04 -12.78
CA ILE A 262 3.59 23.45 -11.45
C ILE A 262 3.28 24.54 -10.42
N ALA A 263 4.04 25.63 -10.41
CA ALA A 263 3.82 26.74 -9.47
C ALA A 263 2.40 27.33 -9.56
N ARG A 264 1.83 27.47 -10.78
CA ARG A 264 0.45 27.90 -10.97
C ARG A 264 -0.57 26.87 -10.44
N ALA A 265 -0.29 25.57 -10.59
CA ALA A 265 -1.17 24.53 -10.08
C ALA A 265 -1.18 24.52 -8.54
N GLU A 266 -0.04 24.72 -7.89
CA GLU A 266 0.07 24.79 -6.42
C GLU A 266 -0.72 25.98 -5.82
N ILE A 267 -0.74 27.13 -6.48
CA ILE A 267 -1.52 28.30 -6.05
C ILE A 267 -3.04 28.00 -6.11
N ASN A 268 -3.48 27.19 -7.07
CA ASN A 268 -4.88 26.88 -7.30
C ASN A 268 -5.39 25.66 -6.51
N VAL A 269 -4.52 24.87 -5.93
CA VAL A 269 -4.85 23.74 -5.05
C VAL A 269 -4.79 24.26 -3.61
N SER A 270 -5.83 24.95 -3.17
CA SER A 270 -6.11 25.05 -1.74
C SER A 270 -6.24 23.62 -1.21
N GLY A 271 -5.31 23.21 -0.38
CA GLY A 271 -5.15 21.85 0.09
C GLY A 271 -6.47 21.19 0.50
N GLY A 272 -6.77 20.06 -0.11
CA GLY A 272 -7.81 19.13 0.29
C GLY A 272 -7.20 18.05 1.17
#